data_4f8551b8f0a68e54409a2278a9b2be05
#
_entry.id   4f8551b8f0a68e54409a2278a9b2be05
#
_cell.length_a   1.000
_cell.length_b   1.000
_cell.length_c   1.000
_cell.angle_alpha   90.00
_cell.angle_beta   90.00
_cell.angle_gamma   90.00
#
_symmetry.space_group_name_H-M   'P 1'
#
loop_
_entity.id
_entity.type
_entity.pdbx_description
1 polymer ?
#
loop_
_entity_poly.entity_id
_entity_poly.type
_entity_poly.pdbx_seq_one_letter_code
_entity_poly.pdbx_strand_id
1 'polypeptide(L)'
;MKTFRIIVLLLVLGINATAQENQNFAKILDTYVGTWVYQKNDTVFKIKFQKGQQLWTKKTANGLYGGYYLSVNGRVLEDYMGELPTCWDVLKECQPNNLFIWAYSPYTDELGSLGIIFYDQRKRHFGGKGITGGYIQLLSPTKIR
;
A
#
# COMPACT_ATOMS: atom_id res chain seq x y z
N MET A 1 15.61 38.95 24.19
CA MET A 1 14.87 38.97 22.88
C MET A 1 15.51 38.11 21.78
N LYS A 2 16.81 37.84 21.77
CA LYS A 2 17.46 36.99 20.74
C LYS A 2 17.12 35.50 20.84
N THR A 3 16.97 34.95 22.03
CA THR A 3 16.62 33.55 22.28
C THR A 3 15.23 33.16 21.80
N PHE A 4 14.24 34.05 21.92
CA PHE A 4 12.86 33.78 21.48
C PHE A 4 12.76 33.65 19.95
N ARG A 5 13.54 34.40 19.19
CA ARG A 5 13.59 34.30 17.73
C ARG A 5 14.16 32.97 17.22
N ILE A 6 15.13 32.41 17.94
CA ILE A 6 15.76 31.13 17.59
C ILE A 6 14.78 29.97 17.82
N ILE A 7 14.00 29.99 18.91
CA ILE A 7 12.99 28.95 19.21
C ILE A 7 11.89 28.94 18.17
N VAL A 8 11.40 30.12 17.74
CA VAL A 8 10.38 30.21 16.70
C VAL A 8 10.89 29.71 15.35
N LEU A 9 12.16 29.99 15.01
CA LEU A 9 12.77 29.52 13.77
C LEU A 9 12.94 27.99 13.75
N LEU A 10 13.33 27.37 14.87
CA LEU A 10 13.43 25.90 15.00
C LEU A 10 12.07 25.20 14.90
N LEU A 11 11.01 25.80 15.47
CA LEU A 11 9.64 25.28 15.36
C LEU A 11 9.15 25.31 13.91
N VAL A 12 9.42 26.38 13.17
CA VAL A 12 9.02 26.49 11.76
C VAL A 12 9.76 25.49 10.87
N LEU A 13 11.04 25.23 11.14
CA LEU A 13 11.82 24.22 10.40
C LEU A 13 11.32 22.79 10.65
N GLY A 14 10.92 22.48 11.89
CA GLY A 14 10.36 21.16 12.22
C GLY A 14 9.03 20.85 11.51
N ILE A 15 8.15 21.84 11.38
CA ILE A 15 6.85 21.68 10.68
C ILE A 15 7.07 21.45 9.18
N ASN A 16 8.02 22.12 8.57
CA ASN A 16 8.31 21.96 7.15
C ASN A 16 8.89 20.57 6.82
N ALA A 17 9.72 19.98 7.69
CA ALA A 17 10.30 18.66 7.46
C ALA A 17 9.22 17.55 7.42
N THR A 18 8.28 17.55 8.37
CA THR A 18 7.19 16.56 8.42
C THR A 18 6.21 16.72 7.25
N ALA A 19 5.93 17.93 6.81
CA ALA A 19 5.08 18.18 5.64
C ALA A 19 5.72 17.66 4.34
N GLN A 20 7.02 17.82 4.20
CA GLN A 20 7.77 17.34 3.02
C GLN A 20 7.86 15.82 2.97
N GLU A 21 8.05 15.14 4.09
CA GLU A 21 8.04 13.68 4.18
C GLU A 21 6.69 13.09 3.74
N ASN A 22 5.59 13.64 4.23
CA ASN A 22 4.25 13.23 3.83
C ASN A 22 3.96 13.45 2.34
N GLN A 23 4.46 14.55 1.75
CA GLN A 23 4.31 14.81 0.31
C GLN A 23 5.11 13.83 -0.54
N ASN A 24 6.33 13.48 -0.13
CA ASN A 24 7.16 12.51 -0.83
C ASN A 24 6.51 11.13 -0.81
N PHE A 25 5.97 10.72 0.32
CA PHE A 25 5.27 9.44 0.44
C PHE A 25 4.00 9.38 -0.44
N ALA A 26 3.20 10.44 -0.47
CA ALA A 26 2.03 10.51 -1.34
C ALA A 26 2.40 10.34 -2.82
N LYS A 27 3.52 10.94 -3.27
CA LYS A 27 4.04 10.78 -4.64
C LYS A 27 4.50 9.33 -4.92
N ILE A 28 5.11 8.67 -3.93
CA ILE A 28 5.50 7.25 -4.08
C ILE A 28 4.26 6.40 -4.30
N LEU A 29 3.20 6.57 -3.51
CA LEU A 29 1.95 5.84 -3.70
C LEU A 29 1.36 6.05 -5.09
N ASP A 30 1.43 7.28 -5.63
CA ASP A 30 0.93 7.60 -6.97
C ASP A 30 1.60 6.78 -8.07
N THR A 31 2.87 6.44 -7.90
CA THR A 31 3.62 5.66 -8.90
C THR A 31 3.15 4.20 -8.98
N TYR A 32 2.51 3.68 -7.95
CA TYR A 32 2.00 2.32 -7.91
C TYR A 32 0.52 2.19 -8.28
N VAL A 33 -0.23 3.29 -8.32
CA VAL A 33 -1.66 3.27 -8.69
C VAL A 33 -1.83 2.78 -10.12
N GLY A 34 -2.73 1.83 -10.33
CA GLY A 34 -3.01 1.26 -11.64
C GLY A 34 -2.98 -0.26 -11.63
N THR A 35 -2.87 -0.85 -12.83
CA THR A 35 -2.86 -2.30 -13.00
C THR A 35 -1.48 -2.76 -13.49
N TRP A 36 -0.89 -3.68 -12.75
CA TRP A 36 0.37 -4.31 -13.04
C TRP A 36 0.12 -5.74 -13.53
N VAL A 37 0.81 -6.14 -14.60
CA VAL A 37 0.61 -7.44 -15.25
C VAL A 37 1.92 -8.20 -15.28
N TYR A 38 1.89 -9.41 -14.75
CA TYR A 38 2.92 -10.42 -14.93
C TYR A 38 2.38 -11.52 -15.84
N GLN A 39 3.12 -11.83 -16.88
CA GLN A 39 2.81 -12.93 -17.79
C GLN A 39 4.05 -13.78 -18.04
N LYS A 40 3.90 -15.07 -17.85
CA LYS A 40 4.94 -16.05 -18.17
C LYS A 40 4.27 -17.34 -18.63
N ASN A 41 4.63 -17.77 -19.83
CA ASN A 41 3.95 -18.89 -20.52
C ASN A 41 2.43 -18.65 -20.51
N ASP A 42 1.66 -19.64 -20.09
CA ASP A 42 0.19 -19.58 -20.02
C ASP A 42 -0.34 -19.04 -18.68
N THR A 43 0.52 -18.49 -17.83
CA THR A 43 0.14 -17.88 -16.55
C THR A 43 0.07 -16.38 -16.68
N VAL A 44 -1.08 -15.79 -16.35
CA VAL A 44 -1.27 -14.34 -16.22
C VAL A 44 -1.65 -14.02 -14.79
N PHE A 45 -0.85 -13.16 -14.14
CA PHE A 45 -1.14 -12.61 -12.84
C PHE A 45 -1.25 -11.08 -12.93
N LYS A 46 -2.29 -10.51 -12.36
CA LYS A 46 -2.49 -9.06 -12.35
C LYS A 46 -2.69 -8.58 -10.92
N ILE A 47 -2.20 -7.39 -10.63
CA ILE A 47 -2.51 -6.64 -9.41
C ILE A 47 -3.02 -5.26 -9.82
N LYS A 48 -4.13 -4.84 -9.24
CA LYS A 48 -4.66 -3.48 -9.36
C LYS A 48 -4.50 -2.78 -8.03
N PHE A 49 -3.92 -1.58 -8.04
CA PHE A 49 -3.80 -0.74 -6.85
C PHE A 49 -4.61 0.54 -6.99
N GLN A 50 -5.23 0.95 -5.88
CA GLN A 50 -5.86 2.25 -5.70
C GLN A 50 -5.50 2.84 -4.33
N LYS A 51 -5.49 4.15 -4.22
CA LYS A 51 -5.25 4.84 -2.95
C LYS A 51 -6.36 4.57 -1.95
N GLY A 52 -5.98 4.50 -0.68
CA GLY A 52 -6.92 4.40 0.41
C GLY A 52 -6.29 4.70 1.75
N GLN A 53 -7.09 4.62 2.79
CA GLN A 53 -6.68 4.97 4.15
C GLN A 53 -7.00 3.83 5.11
N GLN A 54 -6.12 3.66 6.08
CA GLN A 54 -6.32 2.79 7.22
C GLN A 54 -6.44 3.65 8.48
N LEU A 55 -7.52 3.48 9.21
CA LEU A 55 -7.81 4.23 10.44
C LEU A 55 -7.39 3.44 11.66
N TRP A 56 -6.64 4.10 12.56
CA TRP A 56 -6.19 3.57 13.83
C TRP A 56 -6.55 4.57 14.94
N THR A 57 -7.50 4.28 15.83
CA THR A 57 -7.89 5.16 16.92
C THR A 57 -7.97 6.65 16.55
N LYS A 58 -6.83 7.34 16.54
CA LYS A 58 -6.69 8.78 16.24
C LYS A 58 -5.70 9.06 15.11
N LYS A 59 -5.20 8.01 14.42
CA LYS A 59 -4.23 8.13 13.34
C LYS A 59 -4.79 7.56 12.05
N THR A 60 -4.47 8.20 10.97
CA THR A 60 -4.78 7.72 9.62
C THR A 60 -3.47 7.41 8.91
N ALA A 61 -3.35 6.20 8.38
CA ALA A 61 -2.24 5.82 7.51
C ALA A 61 -2.72 5.79 6.06
N ASN A 62 -2.02 6.47 5.18
CA ASN A 62 -2.23 6.38 3.74
C ASN A 62 -1.55 5.13 3.21
N GLY A 63 -2.14 4.49 2.21
CA GLY A 63 -1.60 3.31 1.56
C GLY A 63 -2.36 2.98 0.28
N LEU A 64 -2.19 1.75 -0.20
CA LEU A 64 -2.88 1.27 -1.37
C LEU A 64 -3.68 0.02 -1.01
N TYR A 65 -4.94 -0.02 -1.44
CA TYR A 65 -5.70 -1.25 -1.52
C TYR A 65 -5.46 -1.91 -2.88
N GLY A 66 -5.28 -3.21 -2.87
CA GLY A 66 -5.05 -3.97 -4.08
C GLY A 66 -6.04 -5.12 -4.26
N GLY A 67 -6.43 -5.33 -5.51
CA GLY A 67 -7.07 -6.55 -5.98
C GLY A 67 -6.13 -7.35 -6.87
N TYR A 68 -6.41 -8.62 -7.06
CA TYR A 68 -5.59 -9.48 -7.92
C TYR A 68 -6.42 -10.40 -8.80
N TYR A 69 -5.78 -10.84 -9.87
CA TYR A 69 -6.31 -11.79 -10.84
C TYR A 69 -5.25 -12.85 -11.14
N LEU A 70 -5.66 -14.09 -11.25
CA LEU A 70 -4.81 -15.20 -11.68
C LEU A 70 -5.53 -16.07 -12.70
N SER A 71 -4.90 -16.29 -13.84
CA SER A 71 -5.30 -17.32 -14.79
C SER A 71 -4.12 -18.21 -15.18
N VAL A 72 -4.42 -19.47 -15.47
CA VAL A 72 -3.46 -20.48 -15.93
C VAL A 72 -4.10 -21.26 -17.08
N ASN A 73 -3.39 -21.43 -18.19
CA ASN A 73 -3.88 -22.09 -19.40
C ASN A 73 -5.23 -21.53 -19.87
N GLY A 74 -5.40 -20.20 -19.83
CA GLY A 74 -6.63 -19.53 -20.20
C GLY A 74 -7.81 -19.70 -19.22
N ARG A 75 -7.65 -20.51 -18.17
CA ARG A 75 -8.67 -20.67 -17.13
C ARG A 75 -8.44 -19.66 -16.01
N VAL A 76 -9.46 -18.87 -15.68
CA VAL A 76 -9.48 -17.97 -14.53
C VAL A 76 -9.59 -18.80 -13.25
N LEU A 77 -8.62 -18.63 -12.36
CA LEU A 77 -8.59 -19.26 -11.02
C LEU A 77 -9.05 -18.29 -9.94
N GLU A 78 -8.68 -17.03 -10.07
CA GLU A 78 -8.97 -15.96 -9.11
C GLU A 78 -9.24 -14.66 -9.84
N ASP A 79 -10.27 -13.93 -9.43
CA ASP A 79 -10.57 -12.59 -9.96
C ASP A 79 -11.18 -11.72 -8.85
N TYR A 80 -10.35 -10.85 -8.32
CA TYR A 80 -10.68 -9.87 -7.30
C TYR A 80 -10.28 -8.46 -7.75
N MET A 81 -10.44 -8.19 -9.06
CA MET A 81 -10.10 -6.89 -9.67
C MET A 81 -11.23 -5.87 -9.62
N GLY A 82 -12.39 -6.25 -9.08
CA GLY A 82 -13.59 -5.42 -9.02
C GLY A 82 -13.46 -4.23 -8.06
N GLU A 83 -14.48 -4.01 -7.27
CA GLU A 83 -14.54 -2.93 -6.30
C GLU A 83 -13.59 -3.20 -5.12
N LEU A 84 -12.76 -2.23 -4.80
CA LEU A 84 -11.81 -2.27 -3.70
C LEU A 84 -12.23 -1.28 -2.60
N PRO A 85 -11.88 -1.54 -1.33
CA PRO A 85 -12.15 -0.59 -0.27
C PRO A 85 -11.31 0.68 -0.45
N THR A 86 -11.82 1.81 0.02
CA THR A 86 -11.08 3.08 0.08
C THR A 86 -10.67 3.44 1.50
N CYS A 87 -11.27 2.79 2.47
CA CYS A 87 -11.02 3.01 3.89
C CYS A 87 -11.25 1.73 4.69
N TRP A 88 -10.38 1.47 5.64
CA TRP A 88 -10.50 0.40 6.62
C TRP A 88 -10.25 0.93 8.02
N ASP A 89 -11.20 0.72 8.92
CA ASP A 89 -11.08 1.01 10.34
C ASP A 89 -10.61 -0.25 11.09
N VAL A 90 -9.36 -0.25 11.49
CA VAL A 90 -8.71 -1.39 12.17
C VAL A 90 -9.36 -1.70 13.52
N LEU A 91 -9.98 -0.71 14.17
CA LEU A 91 -10.59 -0.89 15.48
C LEU A 91 -11.92 -1.63 15.45
N LYS A 92 -12.55 -1.69 14.30
CA LYS A 92 -13.82 -2.44 14.16
C LYS A 92 -13.63 -3.95 14.13
N GLU A 93 -12.38 -4.43 14.29
CA GLU A 93 -12.00 -5.85 14.32
C GLU A 93 -12.50 -6.68 13.12
N CYS A 94 -13.11 -6.03 12.13
CA CYS A 94 -13.56 -6.69 10.91
C CYS A 94 -12.79 -6.15 9.70
N GLN A 95 -12.25 -7.07 8.94
CA GLN A 95 -11.71 -6.76 7.63
C GLN A 95 -12.86 -6.56 6.65
N PRO A 96 -12.80 -5.57 5.76
CA PRO A 96 -13.77 -5.50 4.68
C PRO A 96 -13.70 -6.77 3.83
N ASN A 97 -14.84 -7.25 3.35
CA ASN A 97 -14.94 -8.49 2.57
C ASN A 97 -14.12 -8.47 1.27
N ASN A 98 -13.74 -7.27 0.81
CA ASN A 98 -12.96 -7.03 -0.40
C ASN A 98 -11.53 -6.53 -0.11
N LEU A 99 -10.98 -6.82 1.07
CA LEU A 99 -9.59 -6.56 1.39
C LEU A 99 -8.73 -7.75 0.93
N PHE A 100 -8.02 -7.58 -0.18
CA PHE A 100 -7.17 -8.61 -0.76
C PHE A 100 -5.68 -8.29 -0.62
N ILE A 101 -5.31 -7.01 -0.81
CA ILE A 101 -3.94 -6.53 -0.62
C ILE A 101 -4.00 -5.17 0.09
N TRP A 102 -3.14 -4.99 1.08
CA TRP A 102 -2.82 -3.70 1.66
C TRP A 102 -1.34 -3.42 1.48
N ALA A 103 -1.00 -2.32 0.82
CA ALA A 103 0.37 -1.88 0.65
C ALA A 103 0.58 -0.54 1.37
N TYR A 104 1.70 -0.45 2.08
CA TYR A 104 2.01 0.67 2.98
C TYR A 104 3.49 1.01 2.93
N SER A 105 3.87 2.18 3.44
CA SER A 105 5.28 2.52 3.58
C SER A 105 5.96 1.57 4.56
N PRO A 106 7.04 0.93 4.17
CA PRO A 106 7.90 0.25 5.13
C PRO A 106 8.56 1.32 6.00
N TYR A 107 8.83 0.96 7.25
CA TYR A 107 9.66 1.77 8.15
C TYR A 107 11.15 1.80 7.76
N THR A 108 11.49 1.31 6.59
CA THR A 108 12.85 1.24 6.08
C THR A 108 13.07 2.36 5.07
N ASP A 109 14.25 2.99 5.12
CA ASP A 109 14.68 4.12 4.29
C ASP A 109 14.90 3.76 2.80
N GLU A 110 14.44 2.60 2.33
CA GLU A 110 14.49 2.24 0.94
C GLU A 110 13.43 3.01 0.14
N LEU A 111 13.86 4.11 -0.43
CA LEU A 111 13.09 4.92 -1.36
C LEU A 111 12.53 4.04 -2.49
N GLY A 112 11.22 4.01 -2.61
CA GLY A 112 10.54 3.36 -3.73
C GLY A 112 10.10 1.92 -3.50
N SER A 113 10.16 1.37 -2.27
CA SER A 113 9.54 0.09 -1.92
C SER A 113 8.32 0.27 -1.02
N LEU A 114 7.33 -0.60 -1.17
CA LEU A 114 6.16 -0.69 -0.29
C LEU A 114 6.10 -2.07 0.36
N GLY A 115 5.87 -2.12 1.66
CA GLY A 115 5.49 -3.34 2.35
C GLY A 115 4.09 -3.76 1.94
N ILE A 116 3.83 -5.05 1.80
CA ILE A 116 2.51 -5.57 1.48
C ILE A 116 2.03 -6.59 2.49
N ILE A 117 0.72 -6.59 2.71
CA ILE A 117 -0.02 -7.69 3.32
C ILE A 117 -0.91 -8.26 2.22
N PHE A 118 -0.74 -9.54 1.91
CA PHE A 118 -1.51 -10.25 0.89
C PHE A 118 -2.46 -11.24 1.55
N TYR A 119 -3.76 -11.12 1.26
CA TYR A 119 -4.81 -12.00 1.77
C TYR A 119 -5.22 -12.98 0.67
N ASP A 120 -4.50 -14.11 0.58
CA ASP A 120 -4.81 -15.18 -0.39
C ASP A 120 -6.19 -15.78 -0.08
N GLN A 121 -7.14 -15.61 -0.97
CA GLN A 121 -8.52 -16.04 -0.79
C GLN A 121 -8.69 -17.56 -0.90
N ARG A 122 -7.77 -18.25 -1.57
CA ARG A 122 -7.80 -19.73 -1.72
C ARG A 122 -7.43 -20.44 -0.42
N LYS A 123 -6.62 -19.79 0.40
CA LYS A 123 -6.15 -20.33 1.69
C LYS A 123 -6.22 -19.22 2.72
N ARG A 124 -6.97 -19.42 3.78
CA ARG A 124 -6.94 -18.53 4.93
C ARG A 124 -5.64 -18.73 5.71
N HIS A 125 -4.56 -18.11 5.24
CA HIS A 125 -3.27 -18.17 5.90
C HIS A 125 -3.29 -17.35 7.19
N PHE A 126 -2.55 -17.85 8.19
CA PHE A 126 -2.29 -17.13 9.45
C PHE A 126 -3.55 -16.66 10.19
N GLY A 127 -4.61 -17.48 10.21
CA GLY A 127 -5.85 -17.12 10.90
C GLY A 127 -6.56 -15.89 10.34
N GLY A 128 -6.41 -15.65 9.03
CA GLY A 128 -7.01 -14.50 8.35
C GLY A 128 -6.18 -13.21 8.41
N LYS A 129 -4.96 -13.26 8.99
CA LYS A 129 -4.08 -12.08 9.10
C LYS A 129 -3.31 -11.76 7.80
N GLY A 130 -3.43 -12.61 6.79
CA GLY A 130 -2.73 -12.48 5.53
C GLY A 130 -1.25 -12.90 5.60
N ILE A 131 -0.58 -12.82 4.47
CA ILE A 131 0.85 -13.05 4.32
C ILE A 131 1.56 -11.71 4.48
N THR A 132 2.41 -11.59 5.49
CA THR A 132 3.16 -10.38 5.82
C THR A 132 4.64 -10.54 5.47
N GLY A 133 5.38 -9.43 5.46
CA GLY A 133 6.83 -9.43 5.20
C GLY A 133 7.19 -9.45 3.72
N GLY A 134 6.20 -9.32 2.83
CA GLY A 134 6.43 -9.08 1.41
C GLY A 134 6.68 -7.61 1.13
N TYR A 135 7.41 -7.34 0.03
CA TYR A 135 7.65 -5.99 -0.47
C TYR A 135 7.38 -5.96 -1.96
N ILE A 136 6.92 -4.80 -2.44
CA ILE A 136 6.92 -4.46 -3.86
C ILE A 136 7.87 -3.30 -4.09
N GLN A 137 8.65 -3.39 -5.15
CA GLN A 137 9.62 -2.37 -5.51
C GLN A 137 9.41 -1.93 -6.96
N LEU A 138 9.40 -0.62 -7.17
CA LEU A 138 9.38 -0.03 -8.51
C LEU A 138 10.77 -0.15 -9.13
N LEU A 139 10.89 -0.91 -10.23
CA LEU A 139 12.14 -1.04 -11.00
C LEU A 139 12.23 -0.02 -12.13
N SER A 140 11.08 0.39 -12.66
CA SER A 140 10.91 1.44 -13.67
C SER A 140 9.46 1.93 -13.62
N PRO A 141 9.09 3.02 -14.30
CA PRO A 141 7.70 3.51 -14.35
C PRO A 141 6.67 2.46 -14.81
N THR A 142 7.11 1.38 -15.43
CA THR A 142 6.25 0.32 -15.97
C THR A 142 6.55 -1.07 -15.43
N LYS A 143 7.44 -1.20 -14.43
CA LYS A 143 7.86 -2.51 -13.91
C LYS A 143 8.02 -2.50 -12.40
N ILE A 144 7.33 -3.43 -11.73
CA ILE A 144 7.49 -3.72 -10.29
C ILE A 144 8.05 -5.13 -10.08
N ARG A 145 8.64 -5.33 -8.90
CA ARG A 145 9.13 -6.63 -8.42
C ARG A 145 8.57 -6.88 -7.04
#